data_06ab6e449072e1a7e355ed6ee68a1c4d
#
_entry.id   06ab6e449072e1a7e355ed6ee68a1c4d
#
_cell.length_a   1.000
_cell.length_b   1.000
_cell.length_c   1.000
_cell.angle_alpha   90.00
_cell.angle_beta   90.00
_cell.angle_gamma   90.00
#
_symmetry.space_group_name_H-M   'P 1'
#
loop_
_entity.id
_entity.type
_entity.pdbx_description
1 polymer ?
#
loop_
_entity_poly.entity_id
_entity_poly.type
_entity_poly.pdbx_seq_one_letter_code
_entity_poly.pdbx_strand_id
1 'polypeptide(L)'
;GVFIFGSFLSGPLLIYLLSLKRFIQATEKKKTLIWTSKVSRLFFVTSILFLVISWGRPAYVLFSIPFLIIFSSFLLIPLEKMIEKKYLKEAADKLQEIQPLVIGITGSYGKTSIKHILYHFLKNFKKTLMTPGSTNTLMGITKHIRENLIHQEIYIVEMGARELGNIKE
;
A
#
# COMPACT_ATOMS: atom_id res chain seq x y z
N GLY A 1 -5.80 51.13 -3.57
CA GLY A 1 -4.71 50.11 -3.51
C GLY A 1 -5.15 48.74 -2.99
N VAL A 2 -6.31 48.62 -2.35
CA VAL A 2 -6.75 47.39 -1.68
C VAL A 2 -7.55 46.47 -2.62
N PHE A 3 -8.17 46.99 -3.65
CA PHE A 3 -9.01 46.21 -4.59
C PHE A 3 -8.24 45.39 -5.63
N ILE A 4 -6.97 45.73 -5.93
CA ILE A 4 -6.16 45.00 -6.91
C ILE A 4 -5.53 43.73 -6.34
N PHE A 5 -5.31 43.63 -5.01
CA PHE A 5 -4.75 42.45 -4.38
C PHE A 5 -5.76 41.29 -4.23
N GLY A 6 -7.05 41.60 -4.09
CA GLY A 6 -8.11 40.58 -3.97
C GLY A 6 -8.40 39.80 -5.26
N SER A 7 -8.26 40.45 -6.42
CA SER A 7 -8.52 39.84 -7.74
C SER A 7 -7.37 38.95 -8.24
N PHE A 8 -6.13 39.18 -7.76
CA PHE A 8 -4.97 38.35 -8.13
C PHE A 8 -4.89 37.01 -7.39
N LEU A 9 -5.50 36.93 -6.20
CA LEU A 9 -5.55 35.70 -5.42
C LEU A 9 -6.76 34.81 -5.75
N SER A 10 -7.85 35.39 -6.23
CA SER A 10 -9.09 34.66 -6.52
C SER A 10 -9.02 33.82 -7.81
N GLY A 11 -8.33 34.29 -8.83
CA GLY A 11 -8.19 33.59 -10.12
C GLY A 11 -7.39 32.27 -9.99
N PRO A 12 -6.14 32.30 -9.50
CA PRO A 12 -5.33 31.11 -9.31
C PRO A 12 -5.92 30.12 -8.32
N LEU A 13 -6.53 30.60 -7.23
CA LEU A 13 -7.20 29.79 -6.24
C LEU A 13 -8.43 29.08 -6.83
N LEU A 14 -9.22 29.80 -7.62
CA LEU A 14 -10.39 29.23 -8.30
C LEU A 14 -9.99 28.18 -9.33
N ILE A 15 -8.95 28.43 -10.12
CA ILE A 15 -8.40 27.47 -11.10
C ILE A 15 -7.88 26.22 -10.35
N TYR A 16 -7.19 26.40 -9.23
CA TYR A 16 -6.72 25.31 -8.40
C TYR A 16 -7.88 24.48 -7.83
N LEU A 17 -8.90 25.12 -7.28
CA LEU A 17 -10.10 24.45 -6.73
C LEU A 17 -10.89 23.72 -7.83
N LEU A 18 -11.01 24.29 -9.03
CA LEU A 18 -11.67 23.66 -10.17
C LEU A 18 -10.85 22.45 -10.69
N SER A 19 -9.53 22.56 -10.74
CA SER A 19 -8.65 21.45 -11.13
C SER A 19 -8.68 20.33 -10.08
N LEU A 20 -8.70 20.69 -8.79
CA LEU A 20 -8.85 19.73 -7.69
C LEU A 20 -10.20 19.00 -7.76
N LYS A 21 -11.29 19.74 -8.03
CA LYS A 21 -12.63 19.17 -8.20
C LYS A 21 -12.70 18.21 -9.40
N ARG A 22 -12.08 18.57 -10.53
CA ARG A 22 -11.96 17.69 -11.70
C ARG A 22 -11.10 16.47 -11.42
N PHE A 23 -10.01 16.62 -10.68
CA PHE A 23 -9.16 15.52 -10.24
C PHE A 23 -9.91 14.56 -9.31
N ILE A 24 -10.65 15.09 -8.34
CA ILE A 24 -11.48 14.29 -7.44
C ILE A 24 -12.56 13.54 -8.22
N GLN A 25 -13.28 14.19 -9.13
CA GLN A 25 -14.31 13.56 -9.97
C GLN A 25 -13.72 12.50 -10.94
N ALA A 26 -12.52 12.71 -11.46
CA ALA A 26 -11.82 11.72 -12.28
C ALA A 26 -11.36 10.51 -11.45
N THR A 27 -11.09 10.70 -10.16
CA THR A 27 -10.68 9.63 -9.23
C THR A 27 -11.89 8.82 -8.73
N GLU A 28 -13.07 9.42 -8.63
CA GLU A 28 -14.31 8.70 -8.28
C GLU A 28 -14.70 7.63 -9.32
N LYS A 29 -14.35 7.82 -10.58
CA LYS A 29 -14.59 6.82 -11.65
C LYS A 29 -13.57 5.67 -11.68
N LYS A 30 -12.44 5.76 -10.96
CA LYS A 30 -11.38 4.73 -10.96
C LYS A 30 -10.91 4.44 -9.54
N LYS A 31 -11.49 3.43 -8.88
CA LYS A 31 -11.09 2.89 -7.57
C LYS A 31 -11.05 3.94 -6.45
N THR A 32 -11.85 3.74 -5.43
CA THR A 32 -11.76 4.46 -4.15
C THR A 32 -10.31 4.62 -3.72
N LEU A 33 -9.88 5.84 -3.46
CA LEU A 33 -8.56 6.15 -2.92
C LEU A 33 -8.42 5.41 -1.57
N ILE A 34 -7.69 4.32 -1.57
CA ILE A 34 -7.44 3.56 -0.34
C ILE A 34 -6.36 4.33 0.43
N TRP A 35 -6.79 4.96 1.53
CA TRP A 35 -5.89 5.66 2.43
C TRP A 35 -5.03 4.65 3.20
N THR A 36 -3.85 4.36 2.69
CA THR A 36 -2.93 3.42 3.31
C THR A 36 -2.05 4.10 4.36
N SER A 37 -1.51 3.31 5.31
CA SER A 37 -0.56 3.82 6.32
C SER A 37 0.69 4.46 5.69
N LYS A 38 1.11 4.02 4.50
CA LYS A 38 2.20 4.64 3.73
C LYS A 38 1.85 6.05 3.28
N VAL A 39 0.67 6.23 2.69
CA VAL A 39 0.16 7.55 2.25
C VAL A 39 0.01 8.49 3.43
N SER A 40 -0.48 7.99 4.57
CA SER A 40 -0.60 8.79 5.79
C SER A 40 0.77 9.32 6.27
N ARG A 41 1.78 8.45 6.38
CA ARG A 41 3.14 8.86 6.78
C ARG A 41 3.74 9.88 5.82
N LEU A 42 3.61 9.64 4.50
CA LEU A 42 4.09 10.58 3.49
C LEU A 42 3.41 11.95 3.63
N PHE A 43 2.09 11.96 3.81
CA PHE A 43 1.33 13.19 4.01
C PHE A 43 1.79 13.97 5.25
N PHE A 44 1.98 13.30 6.40
CA PHE A 44 2.45 13.95 7.62
C PHE A 44 3.85 14.54 7.46
N VAL A 45 4.81 13.78 6.93
CA VAL A 45 6.17 14.26 6.73
C VAL A 45 6.21 15.43 5.75
N THR A 46 5.49 15.34 4.63
CA THR A 46 5.40 16.42 3.65
C THR A 46 4.76 17.67 4.24
N SER A 47 3.71 17.52 5.06
CA SER A 47 3.04 18.65 5.73
C SER A 47 3.95 19.35 6.74
N ILE A 48 4.72 18.60 7.53
CA ILE A 48 5.68 19.19 8.47
C ILE A 48 6.77 19.97 7.71
N LEU A 49 7.36 19.38 6.68
CA LEU A 49 8.36 20.05 5.84
C LEU A 49 7.80 21.31 5.17
N PHE A 50 6.56 21.23 4.70
CA PHE A 50 5.86 22.39 4.14
C PHE A 50 5.71 23.53 5.16
N LEU A 51 5.27 23.25 6.39
CA LEU A 51 5.14 24.24 7.44
C LEU A 51 6.47 24.90 7.80
N VAL A 52 7.55 24.12 7.86
CA VAL A 52 8.89 24.63 8.17
C VAL A 52 9.39 25.58 7.07
N ILE A 53 9.19 25.24 5.80
CA ILE A 53 9.67 26.04 4.66
C ILE A 53 8.78 27.26 4.41
N SER A 54 7.46 27.16 4.66
CA SER A 54 6.52 28.26 4.40
C SER A 54 6.63 29.42 5.42
N TRP A 55 7.33 29.23 6.52
CA TRP A 55 7.46 30.25 7.60
C TRP A 55 8.13 31.55 7.14
N GLY A 56 8.92 31.53 6.06
CA GLY A 56 9.68 32.69 5.65
C GLY A 56 9.24 33.39 4.36
N ARG A 57 8.73 32.68 3.36
CA ARG A 57 8.43 33.26 2.03
C ARG A 57 7.39 32.44 1.26
N PRO A 58 6.11 32.80 1.28
CA PRO A 58 5.03 32.00 0.67
C PRO A 58 5.12 31.85 -0.86
N ALA A 59 5.82 32.76 -1.56
CA ALA A 59 5.95 32.70 -3.01
C ALA A 59 6.75 31.49 -3.53
N TYR A 60 7.73 30.99 -2.75
CA TYR A 60 8.56 29.85 -3.17
C TYR A 60 7.93 28.48 -2.83
N VAL A 61 6.87 28.48 -2.04
CA VAL A 61 6.21 27.25 -1.56
C VAL A 61 5.63 26.45 -2.72
N LEU A 62 4.98 27.09 -3.69
CA LEU A 62 4.35 26.41 -4.83
C LEU A 62 5.37 25.67 -5.70
N PHE A 63 6.56 26.23 -5.88
CA PHE A 63 7.64 25.60 -6.65
C PHE A 63 8.35 24.49 -5.86
N SER A 64 8.31 24.53 -4.53
CA SER A 64 8.97 23.54 -3.66
C SER A 64 8.17 22.25 -3.45
N ILE A 65 6.86 22.24 -3.69
CA ILE A 65 5.99 21.08 -3.45
C ILE A 65 6.48 19.77 -4.11
N PRO A 66 6.82 19.72 -5.40
CA PRO A 66 7.32 18.49 -6.03
C PRO A 66 8.61 17.99 -5.37
N PHE A 67 9.53 18.91 -5.07
CA PHE A 67 10.80 18.56 -4.41
C PHE A 67 10.59 18.06 -2.99
N LEU A 68 9.64 18.62 -2.25
CA LEU A 68 9.27 18.18 -0.91
C LEU A 68 8.70 16.77 -0.90
N ILE A 69 7.85 16.43 -1.88
CA ILE A 69 7.29 15.08 -2.02
C ILE A 69 8.41 14.06 -2.31
N ILE A 70 9.32 14.38 -3.23
CA ILE A 70 10.45 13.52 -3.56
C ILE A 70 11.36 13.34 -2.34
N PHE A 71 11.72 14.42 -1.66
CA PHE A 71 12.58 14.40 -0.48
C PHE A 71 11.95 13.62 0.69
N SER A 72 10.66 13.84 0.97
CA SER A 72 9.94 13.10 2.02
C SER A 72 9.83 11.61 1.69
N SER A 73 9.62 11.26 0.41
CA SER A 73 9.62 9.86 -0.03
C SER A 73 10.97 9.20 0.21
N PHE A 74 12.08 9.89 -0.13
CA PHE A 74 13.43 9.39 0.10
C PHE A 74 13.72 9.19 1.59
N LEU A 75 13.30 10.13 2.43
CA LEU A 75 13.47 10.05 3.89
C LEU A 75 12.70 8.87 4.50
N LEU A 76 11.57 8.47 3.92
CA LEU A 76 10.73 7.37 4.42
C LEU A 76 11.22 5.98 3.97
N ILE A 77 12.06 5.86 2.92
CA ILE A 77 12.55 4.57 2.43
C ILE A 77 13.17 3.69 3.54
N PRO A 78 14.10 4.17 4.37
CA PRO A 78 14.72 3.33 5.40
C PRO A 78 13.71 2.87 6.45
N LEU A 79 12.78 3.75 6.83
CA LEU A 79 11.72 3.43 7.79
C LEU A 79 10.78 2.35 7.23
N GLU A 80 10.38 2.46 5.97
CA GLU A 80 9.52 1.47 5.33
C GLU A 80 10.19 0.11 5.22
N LYS A 81 11.49 0.07 4.84
CA LYS A 81 12.26 -1.18 4.82
C LYS A 81 12.37 -1.83 6.20
N MET A 82 12.50 -1.05 7.27
CA MET A 82 12.50 -1.58 8.64
C MET A 82 11.15 -2.18 9.01
N ILE A 83 10.04 -1.51 8.66
CA ILE A 83 8.69 -2.00 8.90
C ILE A 83 8.42 -3.28 8.10
N GLU A 84 8.81 -3.33 6.84
CA GLU A 84 8.68 -4.52 5.99
C GLU A 84 9.44 -5.71 6.57
N LYS A 85 10.70 -5.51 6.96
CA LYS A 85 11.52 -6.55 7.60
C LYS A 85 10.88 -7.07 8.90
N LYS A 86 10.34 -6.17 9.72
CA LYS A 86 9.63 -6.55 10.95
C LYS A 86 8.42 -7.43 10.63
N TYR A 87 7.61 -7.04 9.66
CA TYR A 87 6.42 -7.80 9.28
C TYR A 87 6.75 -9.17 8.67
N LEU A 88 7.79 -9.25 7.84
CA LEU A 88 8.29 -10.50 7.30
C LEU A 88 8.75 -11.44 8.42
N LYS A 89 9.50 -10.91 9.39
CA LYS A 89 9.96 -11.69 10.55
C LYS A 89 8.78 -12.21 11.36
N GLU A 90 7.81 -11.38 11.71
CA GLU A 90 6.61 -11.79 12.45
C GLU A 90 5.83 -12.90 11.73
N ALA A 91 5.73 -12.82 10.39
CA ALA A 91 5.07 -13.86 9.61
C ALA A 91 5.88 -15.16 9.56
N ALA A 92 7.21 -15.06 9.44
CA ALA A 92 8.10 -16.22 9.47
C ALA A 92 8.08 -16.92 10.82
N ASP A 93 8.16 -16.18 11.92
CA ASP A 93 8.09 -16.72 13.28
C ASP A 93 6.76 -17.46 13.47
N LYS A 94 5.65 -16.90 12.99
CA LYS A 94 4.33 -17.53 13.06
C LYS A 94 4.22 -18.83 12.24
N LEU A 95 4.82 -18.85 11.03
CA LEU A 95 4.90 -20.06 10.23
C LEU A 95 5.74 -21.15 10.91
N GLN A 96 6.83 -20.77 11.57
CA GLN A 96 7.68 -21.70 12.30
C GLN A 96 6.99 -22.26 13.57
N GLU A 97 6.18 -21.44 14.23
CA GLU A 97 5.42 -21.87 15.42
C GLU A 97 4.30 -22.86 15.06
N ILE A 98 3.52 -22.54 14.02
CA ILE A 98 2.32 -23.30 13.64
C ILE A 98 2.68 -24.50 12.76
N GLN A 99 3.73 -24.39 11.94
CA GLN A 99 4.21 -25.39 10.96
C GLN A 99 3.10 -25.97 10.07
N PRO A 100 2.26 -25.15 9.44
CA PRO A 100 1.23 -25.65 8.55
C PRO A 100 1.84 -26.24 7.29
N LEU A 101 1.16 -27.21 6.68
CA LEU A 101 1.50 -27.64 5.30
C LEU A 101 1.19 -26.49 4.34
N VAL A 102 2.22 -25.83 3.80
CA VAL A 102 2.06 -24.72 2.86
C VAL A 102 1.98 -25.25 1.42
N ILE A 103 0.88 -24.91 0.74
CA ILE A 103 0.66 -25.28 -0.67
C ILE A 103 0.72 -23.98 -1.50
N GLY A 104 1.82 -23.79 -2.23
CA GLY A 104 2.01 -22.65 -3.13
C GLY A 104 1.44 -22.89 -4.53
N ILE A 105 0.61 -21.98 -5.02
CA ILE A 105 0.03 -22.03 -6.35
C ILE A 105 0.63 -20.89 -7.18
N THR A 106 1.34 -21.25 -8.24
CA THR A 106 1.91 -20.32 -9.23
C THR A 106 1.44 -20.67 -10.63
N GLY A 107 1.56 -19.74 -11.58
CA GLY A 107 1.18 -19.93 -12.97
C GLY A 107 0.65 -18.63 -13.61
N SER A 108 0.53 -18.62 -14.93
CA SER A 108 0.03 -17.46 -15.68
C SER A 108 -1.48 -17.31 -15.56
N TYR A 109 -2.24 -18.41 -15.64
CA TYR A 109 -3.70 -18.43 -15.60
C TYR A 109 -4.22 -19.47 -14.61
N GLY A 110 -5.46 -19.29 -14.15
CA GLY A 110 -6.19 -20.27 -13.34
C GLY A 110 -5.77 -20.39 -11.87
N LYS A 111 -4.77 -19.64 -11.39
CA LYS A 111 -4.29 -19.71 -10.00
C LYS A 111 -5.41 -19.58 -8.97
N THR A 112 -6.22 -18.55 -9.09
CA THR A 112 -7.32 -18.27 -8.15
C THR A 112 -8.38 -19.36 -8.20
N SER A 113 -8.73 -19.87 -9.39
CA SER A 113 -9.70 -20.96 -9.54
C SER A 113 -9.21 -22.25 -8.89
N ILE A 114 -7.97 -22.66 -9.16
CA ILE A 114 -7.35 -23.84 -8.54
C ILE A 114 -7.28 -23.69 -7.02
N LYS A 115 -6.92 -22.52 -6.52
CA LYS A 115 -6.89 -22.21 -5.09
C LYS A 115 -8.26 -22.46 -4.44
N HIS A 116 -9.35 -21.98 -5.05
CA HIS A 116 -10.68 -22.17 -4.51
C HIS A 116 -11.14 -23.63 -4.55
N ILE A 117 -10.85 -24.35 -5.65
CA ILE A 117 -11.17 -25.78 -5.77
C ILE A 117 -10.43 -26.58 -4.69
N LEU A 118 -9.12 -26.36 -4.55
CA LEU A 118 -8.29 -27.06 -3.58
C LEU A 118 -8.74 -26.75 -2.13
N TYR A 119 -9.03 -25.50 -1.83
CA TYR A 119 -9.58 -25.10 -0.54
C TYR A 119 -10.90 -25.80 -0.25
N HIS A 120 -11.83 -25.82 -1.22
CA HIS A 120 -13.14 -26.44 -1.05
C HIS A 120 -13.05 -27.94 -0.78
N PHE A 121 -12.07 -28.60 -1.39
CA PHE A 121 -11.79 -30.01 -1.15
C PHE A 121 -11.16 -30.25 0.23
N LEU A 122 -10.08 -29.53 0.55
CA LEU A 122 -9.26 -29.79 1.73
C LEU A 122 -9.93 -29.36 3.05
N LYS A 123 -10.75 -28.31 3.05
CA LYS A 123 -11.43 -27.79 4.25
C LYS A 123 -12.34 -28.83 4.92
N ASN A 124 -12.79 -29.85 4.21
CA ASN A 124 -13.63 -30.91 4.74
C ASN A 124 -12.84 -31.95 5.56
N PHE A 125 -11.53 -32.00 5.37
CA PHE A 125 -10.65 -32.98 6.02
C PHE A 125 -9.74 -32.35 7.08
N LYS A 126 -9.31 -31.10 6.87
CA LYS A 126 -8.34 -30.42 7.72
C LYS A 126 -8.66 -28.92 7.86
N LYS A 127 -8.23 -28.34 8.97
CA LYS A 127 -8.32 -26.88 9.16
C LYS A 127 -7.46 -26.17 8.13
N THR A 128 -8.10 -25.69 7.07
CA THR A 128 -7.44 -25.11 5.90
C THR A 128 -7.69 -23.60 5.82
N LEU A 129 -6.66 -22.83 5.56
CA LEU A 129 -6.70 -21.39 5.28
C LEU A 129 -6.23 -21.16 3.84
N MET A 130 -6.77 -20.16 3.16
CA MET A 130 -6.28 -19.73 1.86
C MET A 130 -6.14 -18.21 1.77
N THR A 131 -5.23 -17.70 0.93
CA THR A 131 -5.13 -16.26 0.67
C THR A 131 -6.41 -15.73 0.02
N PRO A 132 -6.95 -14.56 0.46
CA PRO A 132 -8.19 -14.01 -0.04
C PRO A 132 -8.04 -13.46 -1.47
N GLY A 133 -9.08 -13.56 -2.28
CA GLY A 133 -9.14 -13.00 -3.63
C GLY A 133 -7.94 -13.40 -4.48
N SER A 134 -7.32 -12.43 -5.14
CA SER A 134 -6.10 -12.58 -5.95
C SER A 134 -4.85 -12.04 -5.21
N THR A 135 -4.81 -12.14 -3.88
CA THR A 135 -3.64 -11.74 -3.07
C THR A 135 -2.47 -12.66 -3.36
N ASN A 136 -1.46 -12.12 -4.07
CA ASN A 136 -0.30 -12.87 -4.55
C ASN A 136 1.02 -12.10 -4.42
N THR A 137 1.01 -10.96 -3.72
CA THR A 137 2.23 -10.18 -3.42
C THR A 137 2.82 -10.57 -2.10
N LEU A 138 4.16 -10.48 -1.94
CA LEU A 138 4.88 -10.80 -0.71
C LEU A 138 4.23 -10.13 0.52
N MET A 139 4.05 -8.81 0.49
CA MET A 139 3.47 -8.09 1.61
C MET A 139 1.98 -8.40 1.86
N GLY A 140 1.23 -8.73 0.81
CA GLY A 140 -0.16 -9.19 0.94
C GLY A 140 -0.26 -10.52 1.64
N ILE A 141 0.59 -11.48 1.28
CA ILE A 141 0.70 -12.80 1.91
C ILE A 141 1.17 -12.66 3.35
N THR A 142 2.22 -11.87 3.59
CA THR A 142 2.75 -11.55 4.93
C THR A 142 1.67 -11.01 5.85
N LYS A 143 0.90 -10.05 5.38
CA LYS A 143 -0.23 -9.48 6.14
C LYS A 143 -1.25 -10.56 6.48
N HIS A 144 -1.63 -11.38 5.50
CA HIS A 144 -2.61 -12.44 5.69
C HIS A 144 -2.17 -13.49 6.72
N ILE A 145 -0.89 -13.90 6.68
CA ILE A 145 -0.31 -14.82 7.68
C ILE A 145 -0.40 -14.22 9.07
N ARG A 146 0.02 -12.96 9.24
CA ARG A 146 0.02 -12.28 10.55
C ARG A 146 -1.38 -12.17 11.15
N GLU A 147 -2.37 -11.87 10.34
CA GLU A 147 -3.73 -11.59 10.79
C GLU A 147 -4.60 -12.85 10.93
N ASN A 148 -4.41 -13.86 10.08
CA ASN A 148 -5.38 -14.96 9.95
C ASN A 148 -4.82 -16.36 10.26
N LEU A 149 -3.51 -16.56 10.21
CA LEU A 149 -2.93 -17.86 10.52
C LEU A 149 -2.88 -18.03 12.06
N ILE A 150 -3.67 -18.95 12.63
CA ILE A 150 -3.78 -19.18 14.08
C ILE A 150 -3.44 -20.63 14.43
N HIS A 151 -4.18 -21.60 13.90
CA HIS A 151 -4.06 -23.03 14.20
C HIS A 151 -4.43 -23.90 12.99
N GLN A 152 -4.15 -23.40 11.78
CA GLN A 152 -4.47 -24.12 10.57
C GLN A 152 -3.39 -25.16 10.27
N GLU A 153 -3.85 -26.34 9.84
CA GLU A 153 -2.97 -27.44 9.42
C GLU A 153 -2.50 -27.28 7.98
N ILE A 154 -3.30 -26.60 7.13
CA ILE A 154 -2.97 -26.36 5.73
C ILE A 154 -3.13 -24.88 5.42
N TYR A 155 -2.14 -24.31 4.72
CA TYR A 155 -2.18 -22.95 4.21
C TYR A 155 -1.97 -22.95 2.69
N ILE A 156 -3.00 -22.52 1.94
CA ILE A 156 -2.95 -22.42 0.49
C ILE A 156 -2.67 -20.98 0.10
N VAL A 157 -1.55 -20.75 -0.58
CA VAL A 157 -1.08 -19.42 -0.96
C VAL A 157 -0.97 -19.29 -2.47
N GLU A 158 -1.57 -18.22 -3.02
CA GLU A 158 -1.39 -17.82 -4.40
C GLU A 158 -0.13 -16.96 -4.49
N MET A 159 0.86 -17.37 -5.31
CA MET A 159 2.12 -16.67 -5.48
C MET A 159 2.23 -16.01 -6.85
N GLY A 160 2.60 -14.71 -6.85
CA GLY A 160 2.88 -13.95 -8.06
C GLY A 160 4.38 -13.98 -8.37
N ALA A 161 4.82 -15.00 -9.10
CA ALA A 161 6.19 -15.02 -9.63
C ALA A 161 6.27 -14.17 -10.89
N ARG A 162 6.83 -12.97 -10.79
CA ARG A 162 7.06 -12.06 -11.95
C ARG A 162 8.54 -11.99 -12.32
N GLU A 163 9.44 -12.24 -11.38
CA GLU A 163 10.89 -12.16 -11.53
C GLU A 163 11.57 -13.39 -10.94
N LEU A 164 12.79 -13.67 -11.42
CA LEU A 164 13.63 -14.74 -10.87
C LEU A 164 13.96 -14.43 -9.40
N GLY A 165 13.60 -15.33 -8.51
CA GLY A 165 13.86 -15.17 -7.06
C GLY A 165 12.65 -14.86 -6.22
N ASN A 166 11.52 -14.39 -6.78
CA ASN A 166 10.30 -14.01 -6.01
C ASN A 166 9.68 -15.16 -5.18
N ILE A 167 10.10 -16.41 -5.42
CA ILE A 167 9.61 -17.58 -4.68
C ILE A 167 10.57 -17.97 -3.53
N LYS A 168 11.79 -17.41 -3.50
CA LYS A 168 12.79 -17.74 -2.47
C LYS A 168 12.67 -16.91 -1.19
N GLU A 169 11.95 -15.81 -1.26
CA GLU A 169 11.67 -14.94 -0.12
C GLU A 169 10.40 -15.41 0.62
#